data_eccce8b0f818ec70810a8a9d2bfbb870
#
_entry.id   eccce8b0f818ec70810a8a9d2bfbb870
#
_cell.length_a   1.000
_cell.length_b   1.000
_cell.length_c   1.000
_cell.angle_alpha   90.00
_cell.angle_beta   90.00
_cell.angle_gamma   90.00
#
_symmetry.space_group_name_H-M   'P 1'
#
loop_
_entity.id
_entity.type
_entity.pdbx_description
1 polymer ?
#
loop_
_entity_poly.entity_id
_entity_poly.type
_entity_poly.pdbx_seq_one_letter_code
_entity_poly.pdbx_strand_id
1 'polypeptide(L)'
;MLGKYKIKKQINGWRKIDMKYYCIKQHDITDCGAACLATICRQNGYKIGISKIREVAGTDKQGTNAYGVIKAAEQLGFSAKGVKGDKEAFFSKFPLPCIAHVIVDGALLHYVVIHKITKKTVVIADPGEGIVKLTPEEFFGEVHDE
;
A
#
# COMPACT_ATOMS: atom_id res chain seq x y z
N MET A 1 -8.61 1.99 -3.19
CA MET A 1 -9.22 2.56 -1.98
C MET A 1 -8.40 3.76 -1.55
N LEU A 2 -9.05 4.90 -1.46
CA LEU A 2 -8.44 6.12 -0.94
C LEU A 2 -8.99 6.36 0.46
N GLY A 3 -8.22 6.03 1.47
CA GLY A 3 -8.53 6.32 2.87
C GLY A 3 -7.39 7.08 3.50
N LYS A 4 -7.67 7.97 4.43
CA LYS A 4 -6.64 8.61 5.25
C LYS A 4 -6.43 7.77 6.49
N TYR A 5 -5.39 6.97 6.50
CA TYR A 5 -5.02 6.14 7.65
C TYR A 5 -3.70 6.63 8.24
N LYS A 6 -3.61 6.59 9.55
CA LYS A 6 -2.40 6.96 10.27
C LYS A 6 -1.64 5.69 10.63
N ILE A 7 -0.51 5.45 9.96
CA ILE A 7 0.38 4.37 10.33
C ILE A 7 1.43 4.92 11.27
N LYS A 8 1.52 4.37 12.46
CA LYS A 8 2.64 4.66 13.36
C LYS A 8 3.85 3.85 12.96
N LYS A 9 4.96 4.55 12.83
CA LYS A 9 6.26 3.94 12.59
C LYS A 9 6.78 3.34 13.91
N GLN A 10 6.20 2.22 14.32
CA GLN A 10 6.76 1.46 15.42
C GLN A 10 6.75 -0.01 15.11
N ILE A 11 7.90 -0.49 14.74
CA ILE A 11 8.07 -1.91 14.49
C ILE A 11 9.05 -2.45 15.50
N ASN A 12 8.54 -2.72 16.67
CA ASN A 12 9.25 -3.53 17.65
C ASN A 12 8.74 -4.97 17.50
N GLY A 13 9.56 -5.81 16.89
CA GLY A 13 9.29 -7.23 16.80
C GLY A 13 8.95 -7.72 15.40
N TRP A 14 9.95 -8.10 14.66
CA TRP A 14 9.82 -8.83 13.42
C TRP A 14 9.24 -10.21 13.71
N ARG A 15 7.96 -10.39 13.45
CA ARG A 15 7.43 -11.73 13.32
C ARG A 15 7.76 -12.22 11.92
N LYS A 16 8.31 -13.42 11.81
CA LYS A 16 8.45 -14.11 10.51
C LYS A 16 7.07 -14.18 9.86
N ILE A 17 6.86 -13.33 8.87
CA ILE A 17 5.66 -13.37 8.06
C ILE A 17 5.89 -14.37 6.96
N ASP A 18 4.88 -15.17 6.71
CA ASP A 18 4.86 -16.16 5.65
C ASP A 18 5.34 -15.54 4.32
N MET A 19 6.33 -16.14 3.68
CA MET A 19 7.03 -15.68 2.48
C MET A 19 6.15 -15.53 1.24
N LYS A 20 4.86 -15.85 1.32
CA LYS A 20 3.90 -15.73 0.19
C LYS A 20 3.51 -14.28 -0.16
N TYR A 21 3.84 -13.31 0.68
CA TYR A 21 3.54 -11.92 0.42
C TYR A 21 4.79 -11.19 -0.06
N TYR A 22 4.68 -10.57 -1.23
CA TYR A 22 5.75 -9.77 -1.79
C TYR A 22 5.70 -8.34 -1.29
N CYS A 23 6.87 -7.70 -1.25
CA CYS A 23 7.01 -6.28 -1.01
C CYS A 23 8.19 -5.77 -1.83
N ILE A 24 7.89 -5.05 -2.89
CA ILE A 24 8.92 -4.37 -3.69
C ILE A 24 9.24 -3.05 -3.01
N LYS A 25 10.50 -2.87 -2.67
CA LYS A 25 10.98 -1.66 -1.99
C LYS A 25 11.08 -0.48 -2.94
N GLN A 26 10.73 0.69 -2.45
CA GLN A 26 10.95 1.93 -3.18
C GLN A 26 12.45 2.29 -3.21
N HIS A 27 12.87 3.00 -4.25
CA HIS A 27 14.23 3.49 -4.37
C HIS A 27 14.39 4.87 -3.73
N ASP A 28 13.35 5.71 -3.86
CA ASP A 28 13.30 7.01 -3.18
C ASP A 28 11.86 7.33 -2.75
N ILE A 29 11.67 8.49 -2.13
CA ILE A 29 10.39 8.90 -1.55
C ILE A 29 9.28 9.06 -2.59
N THR A 30 9.61 9.30 -3.86
CA THR A 30 8.62 9.47 -4.92
C THR A 30 8.13 8.15 -5.52
N ASP A 31 8.74 7.03 -5.14
CA ASP A 31 8.50 5.72 -5.73
C ASP A 31 7.39 4.91 -5.06
N CYS A 32 6.80 5.39 -3.97
CA CYS A 32 5.90 4.54 -3.17
C CYS A 32 4.71 4.00 -3.97
N GLY A 33 4.08 4.82 -4.81
CA GLY A 33 2.98 4.37 -5.67
C GLY A 33 3.41 3.34 -6.70
N ALA A 34 4.53 3.58 -7.37
CA ALA A 34 5.08 2.67 -8.37
C ALA A 34 5.54 1.34 -7.74
N ALA A 35 6.15 1.39 -6.56
CA ALA A 35 6.57 0.20 -5.82
C ALA A 35 5.37 -0.64 -5.37
N CYS A 36 4.28 -0.01 -4.94
CA CYS A 36 3.04 -0.70 -4.61
C CYS A 36 2.46 -1.43 -5.82
N LEU A 37 2.44 -0.79 -6.98
CA LEU A 37 1.92 -1.42 -8.19
C LEU A 37 2.85 -2.55 -8.66
N ALA A 38 4.16 -2.40 -8.54
CA ALA A 38 5.13 -3.47 -8.79
C ALA A 38 4.90 -4.66 -7.86
N THR A 39 4.56 -4.42 -6.60
CA THR A 39 4.21 -5.45 -5.62
C THR A 39 2.97 -6.23 -6.06
N ILE A 40 1.92 -5.53 -6.48
CA ILE A 40 0.68 -6.18 -6.98
C ILE A 40 0.97 -6.99 -8.23
N CYS A 41 1.77 -6.47 -9.16
CA CYS A 41 2.20 -7.22 -10.34
C CYS A 41 2.92 -8.51 -9.93
N ARG A 42 3.88 -8.41 -9.03
CA ARG A 42 4.63 -9.58 -8.55
C ARG A 42 3.72 -10.61 -7.87
N GLN A 43 2.77 -10.15 -7.09
CA GLN A 43 1.81 -11.02 -6.40
C GLN A 43 0.94 -11.80 -7.40
N ASN A 44 0.72 -11.24 -8.58
CA ASN A 44 -0.03 -11.87 -9.67
C ASN A 44 0.85 -12.58 -10.71
N GLY A 45 2.13 -12.77 -10.41
CA GLY A 45 3.04 -13.52 -11.27
C GLY A 45 3.74 -12.70 -12.37
N TYR A 46 3.60 -11.37 -12.35
CA TYR A 46 4.25 -10.47 -13.30
C TYR A 46 5.45 -9.78 -12.67
N LYS A 47 6.55 -9.69 -13.41
CA LYS A 47 7.75 -9.00 -12.94
C LYS A 47 7.95 -7.73 -13.76
N ILE A 48 7.57 -6.59 -13.20
CA ILE A 48 7.69 -5.27 -13.85
C ILE A 48 8.49 -4.35 -12.92
N GLY A 49 9.50 -3.69 -13.47
CA GLY A 49 10.36 -2.79 -12.71
C GLY A 49 9.68 -1.47 -12.36
N ILE A 50 10.09 -0.87 -11.24
CA ILE A 50 9.59 0.42 -10.76
C ILE A 50 9.75 1.51 -11.83
N SER A 51 10.90 1.57 -12.52
CA SER A 51 11.18 2.57 -13.55
C SER A 51 10.14 2.56 -14.67
N LYS A 52 9.73 1.37 -15.11
CA LYS A 52 8.72 1.22 -16.14
C LYS A 52 7.35 1.69 -15.66
N ILE A 53 7.01 1.38 -14.43
CA ILE A 53 5.74 1.80 -13.83
C ILE A 53 5.71 3.32 -13.65
N ARG A 54 6.81 3.93 -13.18
CA ARG A 54 6.92 5.39 -13.07
C ARG A 54 6.64 6.10 -14.39
N GLU A 55 7.21 5.58 -15.47
CA GLU A 55 7.01 6.12 -16.81
C GLU A 55 5.52 6.11 -17.19
N VAL A 56 4.85 4.98 -17.01
CA VAL A 56 3.43 4.80 -17.33
C VAL A 56 2.53 5.62 -16.41
N ALA A 57 2.86 5.72 -15.14
CA ALA A 57 2.07 6.42 -14.12
C ALA A 57 2.25 7.95 -14.15
N GLY A 58 3.22 8.46 -14.90
CA GLY A 58 3.52 9.88 -14.93
C GLY A 58 4.09 10.38 -13.60
N THR A 59 4.91 9.56 -12.94
CA THR A 59 5.55 9.92 -11.66
C THR A 59 6.56 11.04 -11.87
N ASP A 60 6.50 12.06 -11.04
CA ASP A 60 7.40 13.21 -11.05
C ASP A 60 8.07 13.42 -9.69
N LYS A 61 8.65 14.59 -9.45
CA LYS A 61 9.32 14.95 -8.20
C LYS A 61 8.39 14.95 -6.98
N GLN A 62 7.09 15.03 -7.20
CA GLN A 62 6.08 15.02 -6.15
C GLN A 62 5.49 13.61 -5.93
N GLY A 63 5.91 12.64 -6.74
CA GLY A 63 5.43 11.28 -6.70
C GLY A 63 4.32 11.00 -7.71
N THR A 64 3.53 9.97 -7.43
CA THR A 64 2.41 9.55 -8.29
C THR A 64 1.10 9.83 -7.58
N ASN A 65 0.18 10.53 -8.23
CA ASN A 65 -1.16 10.69 -7.68
C ASN A 65 -2.03 9.44 -7.92
N ALA A 66 -3.18 9.39 -7.26
CA ALA A 66 -4.08 8.23 -7.36
C ALA A 66 -4.55 7.96 -8.79
N TYR A 67 -4.80 9.00 -9.57
CA TYR A 67 -5.17 8.86 -10.98
C TYR A 67 -4.06 8.20 -11.80
N GLY A 68 -2.80 8.60 -11.56
CA GLY A 68 -1.64 8.00 -12.22
C GLY A 68 -1.48 6.51 -11.87
N VAL A 69 -1.71 6.15 -10.63
CA VAL A 69 -1.67 4.74 -10.18
C VAL A 69 -2.76 3.92 -10.89
N ILE A 70 -3.98 4.43 -10.95
CA ILE A 70 -5.11 3.76 -11.62
C ILE A 70 -4.82 3.59 -13.11
N LYS A 71 -4.37 4.64 -13.76
CA LYS A 71 -4.02 4.61 -15.19
C LYS A 71 -2.92 3.60 -15.49
N ALA A 72 -1.87 3.57 -14.68
CA ALA A 72 -0.80 2.60 -14.83
C ALA A 72 -1.30 1.17 -14.66
N ALA A 73 -2.13 0.93 -13.65
CA ALA A 73 -2.73 -0.39 -13.41
C ALA A 73 -3.56 -0.86 -14.61
N GLU A 74 -4.38 0.01 -15.18
CA GLU A 74 -5.18 -0.30 -16.37
C GLU A 74 -4.29 -0.62 -17.57
N GLN A 75 -3.22 0.12 -17.79
CA GLN A 75 -2.29 -0.14 -18.88
C GLN A 75 -1.53 -1.46 -18.71
N LEU A 76 -1.37 -1.92 -17.48
CA LEU A 76 -0.77 -3.22 -17.17
C LEU A 76 -1.78 -4.37 -17.22
N GLY A 77 -3.02 -4.10 -17.57
CA GLY A 77 -4.05 -5.12 -17.76
C GLY A 77 -4.95 -5.36 -16.55
N PHE A 78 -4.82 -4.57 -15.49
CA PHE A 78 -5.71 -4.67 -14.34
C PHE A 78 -6.99 -3.87 -14.56
N SER A 79 -8.10 -4.34 -13.98
CA SER A 79 -9.30 -3.54 -13.83
C SER A 79 -9.16 -2.74 -12.53
N ALA A 80 -8.93 -1.44 -12.64
CA ALA A 80 -8.59 -0.60 -11.50
C ALA A 80 -9.70 0.41 -11.21
N LYS A 81 -10.01 0.59 -9.94
CA LYS A 81 -11.03 1.52 -9.47
C LYS A 81 -10.57 2.18 -8.17
N GLY A 82 -10.65 3.50 -8.12
CA GLY A 82 -10.42 4.25 -6.89
C GLY A 82 -11.73 4.41 -6.12
N VAL A 83 -11.69 4.09 -4.83
CA VAL A 83 -12.85 4.26 -3.94
C VAL A 83 -12.42 4.92 -2.64
N LYS A 84 -13.32 5.71 -2.07
CA LYS A 84 -13.21 6.21 -0.70
C LYS A 84 -14.07 5.34 0.20
N GLY A 85 -13.54 5.01 1.37
CA GLY A 85 -14.28 4.25 2.35
C GLY A 85 -13.92 4.71 3.76
N ASP A 86 -14.86 4.53 4.65
CA ASP A 86 -14.63 4.70 6.08
C ASP A 86 -14.13 3.39 6.71
N LYS A 87 -13.98 3.40 8.03
CA LYS A 87 -13.53 2.24 8.79
C LYS A 87 -14.46 1.03 8.61
N GLU A 88 -15.76 1.26 8.52
CA GLU A 88 -16.74 0.19 8.31
C GLU A 88 -16.57 -0.43 6.92
N ALA A 89 -16.42 0.38 5.88
CA ALA A 89 -16.16 -0.07 4.52
C ALA A 89 -14.86 -0.88 4.41
N PHE A 90 -13.86 -0.56 5.22
CA PHE A 90 -12.59 -1.27 5.25
C PHE A 90 -12.77 -2.76 5.60
N PHE A 91 -13.75 -3.11 6.41
CA PHE A 91 -14.03 -4.51 6.78
C PHE A 91 -15.04 -5.19 5.85
N SER A 92 -15.55 -4.48 4.85
CA SER A 92 -16.40 -5.09 3.84
C SER A 92 -15.57 -5.95 2.87
N LYS A 93 -16.24 -6.78 2.07
CA LYS A 93 -15.55 -7.59 1.07
C LYS A 93 -15.16 -6.74 -0.12
N PHE A 94 -13.87 -6.67 -0.40
CA PHE A 94 -13.32 -6.11 -1.63
C PHE A 94 -12.06 -6.88 -2.04
N PRO A 95 -11.65 -6.78 -3.32
CA PRO A 95 -10.49 -7.52 -3.80
C PRO A 95 -9.19 -7.15 -3.10
N LEU A 96 -8.41 -8.15 -2.71
CA LEU A 96 -7.06 -8.00 -2.20
C LEU A 96 -6.07 -8.76 -3.10
N PRO A 97 -4.83 -8.31 -3.27
CA PRO A 97 -4.28 -7.09 -2.66
C PRO A 97 -4.85 -5.80 -3.26
N CYS A 98 -4.83 -4.74 -2.49
CA CYS A 98 -5.21 -3.40 -2.97
C CYS A 98 -4.16 -2.38 -2.53
N ILE A 99 -4.17 -1.22 -3.18
CA ILE A 99 -3.32 -0.09 -2.80
C ILE A 99 -4.12 0.86 -1.93
N ALA A 100 -3.57 1.21 -0.78
CA ALA A 100 -4.17 2.19 0.12
C ALA A 100 -3.29 3.44 0.19
N HIS A 101 -3.93 4.60 0.18
CA HIS A 101 -3.28 5.88 0.41
C HIS A 101 -3.41 6.21 1.89
N VAL A 102 -2.28 6.29 2.59
CA VAL A 102 -2.23 6.43 4.04
C VAL A 102 -1.48 7.69 4.45
N ILE A 103 -1.70 8.11 5.70
CA ILE A 103 -0.94 9.20 6.31
C ILE A 103 0.00 8.58 7.34
N VAL A 104 1.31 8.81 7.16
CA VAL A 104 2.35 8.34 8.07
C VAL A 104 2.78 9.50 8.96
N ASP A 105 2.88 9.24 10.28
CA ASP A 105 3.30 10.22 11.29
C ASP A 105 2.51 11.54 11.24
N GLY A 106 1.24 11.48 10.82
CA GLY A 106 0.32 12.60 10.81
C GLY A 106 0.48 13.60 9.65
N ALA A 107 1.49 13.47 8.81
CA ALA A 107 1.78 14.47 7.78
C ALA A 107 2.14 13.89 6.41
N LEU A 108 2.87 12.77 6.36
CA LEU A 108 3.37 12.22 5.10
C LEU A 108 2.31 11.33 4.42
N LEU A 109 1.89 11.74 3.23
CA LEU A 109 1.06 10.89 2.37
C LEU A 109 1.91 9.78 1.76
N HIS A 110 1.43 8.55 1.88
CA HIS A 110 2.18 7.36 1.48
C HIS A 110 1.25 6.30 0.90
N TYR A 111 1.74 5.51 -0.04
CA TYR A 111 1.02 4.35 -0.57
C TYR A 111 1.57 3.08 0.03
N VAL A 112 0.67 2.18 0.40
CA VAL A 112 0.99 0.83 0.84
C VAL A 112 0.09 -0.18 0.13
N VAL A 113 0.53 -1.43 0.05
CA VAL A 113 -0.32 -2.54 -0.41
C VAL A 113 -0.92 -3.22 0.80
N ILE A 114 -2.22 -3.45 0.77
CA ILE A 114 -2.88 -4.28 1.77
C ILE A 114 -3.04 -5.68 1.18
N HIS A 115 -2.39 -6.66 1.80
CA HIS A 115 -2.45 -8.06 1.38
C HIS A 115 -3.57 -8.84 2.06
N LYS A 116 -3.85 -8.54 3.32
CA LYS A 116 -4.81 -9.29 4.12
C LYS A 116 -5.45 -8.40 5.19
N ILE A 117 -6.75 -8.59 5.38
CA ILE A 117 -7.53 -7.93 6.44
C ILE A 117 -8.32 -9.00 7.17
N THR A 118 -8.15 -9.05 8.48
CA THR A 118 -9.00 -9.81 9.39
C THR A 118 -9.47 -8.91 10.53
N LYS A 119 -10.34 -9.38 11.40
CA LYS A 119 -10.77 -8.62 12.58
C LYS A 119 -9.62 -8.27 13.52
N LYS A 120 -8.53 -9.05 13.49
CA LYS A 120 -7.39 -8.91 14.41
C LYS A 120 -6.12 -8.42 13.73
N THR A 121 -6.04 -8.49 12.40
CA THR A 121 -4.77 -8.30 11.70
C THR A 121 -4.96 -7.63 10.36
N VAL A 122 -4.08 -6.70 10.05
CA VAL A 122 -3.90 -6.13 8.72
C VAL A 122 -2.45 -6.39 8.30
N VAL A 123 -2.25 -7.10 7.19
CA VAL A 123 -0.92 -7.33 6.63
C VAL A 123 -0.72 -6.38 5.47
N ILE A 124 0.29 -5.53 5.57
CA ILE A 124 0.62 -4.56 4.53
C ILE A 124 2.02 -4.79 4.00
N ALA A 125 2.24 -4.39 2.75
CA ALA A 125 3.56 -4.21 2.17
C ALA A 125 3.80 -2.70 2.08
N ASP A 126 4.69 -2.21 2.91
CA ASP A 126 5.11 -0.82 2.92
C ASP A 126 6.39 -0.70 2.10
N PRO A 127 6.38 0.05 0.98
CA PRO A 127 7.57 0.16 0.12
C PRO A 127 8.79 0.73 0.82
N GLY A 128 8.61 1.46 1.90
CA GLY A 128 9.70 2.02 2.70
C GLY A 128 10.20 1.09 3.80
N GLU A 129 9.35 0.20 4.31
CA GLU A 129 9.65 -0.61 5.49
C GLU A 129 9.68 -2.13 5.22
N GLY A 130 8.85 -2.63 4.32
CA GLY A 130 8.71 -4.06 4.05
C GLY A 130 7.33 -4.57 4.44
N ILE A 131 7.23 -5.88 4.65
CA ILE A 131 5.98 -6.48 5.13
C ILE A 131 5.79 -6.15 6.61
N VAL A 132 4.63 -5.58 6.93
CA VAL A 132 4.27 -5.17 8.29
C VAL A 132 2.93 -5.78 8.66
N LYS A 133 2.86 -6.31 9.86
CA LYS A 133 1.62 -6.87 10.42
C LYS A 133 1.14 -5.94 11.53
N LEU A 134 -0.06 -5.40 11.37
CA LEU A 134 -0.66 -4.44 12.28
C LEU A 134 -1.99 -4.97 12.80
N THR A 135 -2.42 -4.47 13.96
CA THR A 135 -3.84 -4.58 14.33
C THR A 135 -4.62 -3.54 13.54
N PRO A 136 -5.95 -3.69 13.35
CA PRO A 136 -6.77 -2.65 12.74
C PRO A 136 -6.66 -1.30 13.45
N GLU A 137 -6.57 -1.30 14.77
CA GLU A 137 -6.41 -0.09 15.59
C GLU A 137 -5.08 0.61 15.29
N GLU A 138 -3.99 -0.13 15.19
CA GLU A 138 -2.69 0.41 14.77
C GLU A 138 -2.73 0.97 13.36
N PHE A 139 -3.37 0.27 12.44
CA PHE A 139 -3.49 0.71 11.05
C PHE A 139 -4.26 2.03 10.95
N PHE A 140 -5.34 2.18 11.70
CA PHE A 140 -6.12 3.43 11.73
C PHE A 140 -5.51 4.51 12.62
N GLY A 141 -4.42 4.22 13.32
CA GLY A 141 -3.75 5.16 14.21
C GLY A 141 -4.53 5.47 15.47
N GLU A 142 -5.33 4.53 15.94
CA GLU A 142 -6.18 4.68 17.14
C GLU A 142 -5.44 4.33 18.43
N VAL A 143 -4.24 3.78 18.34
CA VAL A 143 -3.43 3.46 19.50
C VAL A 143 -2.75 4.74 19.98
N HIS A 144 -3.13 5.21 21.14
CA HIS A 144 -2.45 6.30 21.82
C HIS A 144 -1.22 5.75 22.53
N ASP A 145 -0.07 6.40 22.34
CA ASP A 145 1.10 6.13 23.16
C ASP A 145 0.83 6.64 24.58
N GLU A 146 0.86 5.73 25.51
CA GLU A 146 0.95 6.11 26.90
C GLU A 146 2.38 6.55 27.25
#